data_b2a944299ed5d6c55d29786d24d38055
#
_entry.id   b2a944299ed5d6c55d29786d24d38055
#
_cell.length_a   1.000
_cell.length_b   1.000
_cell.length_c   1.000
_cell.angle_alpha   90.00
_cell.angle_beta   90.00
_cell.angle_gamma   90.00
#
_symmetry.space_group_name_H-M   'P 1'
#
loop_
_entity.id
_entity.type
_entity.pdbx_description
1 polymer ?
#
loop_
_entity_poly.entity_id
_entity_poly.type
_entity_poly.pdbx_seq_one_letter_code
_entity_poly.pdbx_strand_id
1 'polypeptide(L)'
;DGVRRLAEFSPLADRLSAKFWPGAISFVLPRKPGCPLSKLVSAGLPTFAARVPAKKSARDLLRAAGIPVAGPSANRSGRISPTQAAHVASDLGDRVSIILDDGPCAVGVESTVLDLTGGTPTILRPGGATQEDIEATLGQPIAVASSNEDSPKSPGMLLSHYAPRLPVRLNATGPNDGEAYLGFGGSTGAEMNLSVRGDLTEAAANLFAFLHELDDPRWFGIAVAAIPEEGLGRAINDRLRRAAAPRG
;
A
#
# COMPACT_ATOMS: atom_id res chain seq x y z
N ASP A 1 7.26 -16.66 -14.03
CA ASP A 1 7.45 -16.76 -15.49
C ASP A 1 6.73 -15.65 -16.27
N GLY A 2 5.48 -15.25 -15.91
CA GLY A 2 4.73 -14.24 -16.66
C GLY A 2 5.44 -12.89 -16.74
N VAL A 3 5.93 -12.36 -15.62
CA VAL A 3 6.63 -11.06 -15.57
C VAL A 3 7.95 -11.10 -16.36
N ARG A 4 8.67 -12.24 -16.32
CA ARG A 4 9.94 -12.41 -17.04
C ARG A 4 9.82 -12.32 -18.57
N ARG A 5 8.62 -12.54 -19.12
CA ARG A 5 8.36 -12.34 -20.55
C ARG A 5 8.24 -10.86 -20.93
N LEU A 6 7.96 -9.99 -19.95
CA LEU A 6 7.62 -8.58 -20.14
C LEU A 6 8.74 -7.63 -19.70
N ALA A 7 9.53 -8.04 -18.69
CA ALA A 7 10.55 -7.21 -18.07
C ALA A 7 11.94 -7.84 -18.16
N GLU A 8 12.95 -6.98 -18.16
CA GLU A 8 14.34 -7.38 -17.96
C GLU A 8 14.61 -7.63 -16.48
N PHE A 9 15.28 -8.74 -16.18
CA PHE A 9 15.64 -9.12 -14.82
C PHE A 9 17.16 -9.09 -14.67
N SER A 10 17.62 -8.27 -13.73
CA SER A 10 18.99 -8.35 -13.24
C SER A 10 19.14 -9.52 -12.25
N PRO A 11 20.36 -9.99 -11.96
CA PRO A 11 20.59 -10.99 -10.90
C PRO A 11 20.00 -10.59 -9.55
N LEU A 12 19.94 -9.27 -9.28
CA LEU A 12 19.32 -8.71 -8.08
C LEU A 12 17.80 -8.90 -8.09
N ALA A 13 17.15 -8.57 -9.22
CA ALA A 13 15.71 -8.78 -9.37
C ALA A 13 15.33 -10.27 -9.27
N ASP A 14 16.20 -11.15 -9.77
CA ASP A 14 16.03 -12.59 -9.64
C ASP A 14 16.06 -13.04 -8.18
N ARG A 15 17.06 -12.60 -7.42
CA ARG A 15 17.22 -12.92 -5.99
C ARG A 15 16.02 -12.42 -5.17
N LEU A 16 15.62 -11.17 -5.37
CA LEU A 16 14.49 -10.56 -4.66
C LEU A 16 13.15 -11.21 -5.03
N SER A 17 12.94 -11.49 -6.32
CA SER A 17 11.70 -12.15 -6.75
C SER A 17 11.57 -13.58 -6.21
N ALA A 18 12.66 -14.32 -6.10
CA ALA A 18 12.68 -15.66 -5.51
C ALA A 18 12.31 -15.63 -4.02
N LYS A 19 12.68 -14.58 -3.30
CA LYS A 19 12.40 -14.42 -1.87
C LYS A 19 11.00 -13.88 -1.59
N PHE A 20 10.56 -12.86 -2.35
CA PHE A 20 9.38 -12.06 -2.00
C PHE A 20 8.15 -12.34 -2.87
N TRP A 21 8.25 -13.05 -3.98
CA TRP A 21 7.11 -13.40 -4.81
C TRP A 21 6.72 -14.88 -4.68
N PRO A 22 5.42 -15.17 -4.50
CA PRO A 22 4.25 -14.26 -4.41
C PRO A 22 4.22 -13.48 -3.10
N GLY A 23 3.93 -12.16 -3.14
CA GLY A 23 3.95 -11.36 -1.92
C GLY A 23 3.52 -9.90 -2.07
N ALA A 24 3.73 -9.17 -0.97
CA ALA A 24 3.35 -7.77 -0.83
C ALA A 24 4.47 -6.79 -1.27
N ILE A 25 5.13 -7.07 -2.40
CA ILE A 25 6.15 -6.20 -2.99
C ILE A 25 5.96 -6.10 -4.50
N SER A 26 6.08 -4.90 -5.02
CA SER A 26 6.09 -4.57 -6.45
C SER A 26 7.49 -4.12 -6.85
N PHE A 27 8.02 -4.66 -7.94
CA PHE A 27 9.29 -4.22 -8.50
C PHE A 27 9.05 -3.32 -9.70
N VAL A 28 9.69 -2.16 -9.73
CA VAL A 28 9.83 -1.36 -10.95
C VAL A 28 10.98 -1.94 -11.75
N LEU A 29 10.68 -2.37 -12.98
CA LEU A 29 11.59 -3.10 -13.85
C LEU A 29 11.61 -2.48 -15.25
N PRO A 30 12.74 -2.55 -15.98
CA PRO A 30 12.79 -2.15 -17.37
C PRO A 30 11.91 -3.03 -18.26
N ARG A 31 11.24 -2.43 -19.21
CA ARG A 31 10.48 -3.16 -20.25
C ARG A 31 11.44 -3.86 -21.19
N LYS A 32 11.13 -5.11 -21.53
CA LYS A 32 11.85 -5.77 -22.65
C LYS A 32 11.57 -5.08 -23.98
N PRO A 33 12.52 -5.11 -24.94
CA PRO A 33 12.22 -4.79 -26.33
C PRO A 33 11.03 -5.60 -26.84
N GLY A 34 10.08 -4.95 -27.50
CA GLY A 34 8.87 -5.62 -28.00
C GLY A 34 7.84 -6.00 -26.92
N CYS A 35 7.99 -5.53 -25.68
CA CYS A 35 7.00 -5.77 -24.61
C CYS A 35 5.58 -5.35 -25.03
N PRO A 36 4.58 -6.27 -25.02
CA PRO A 36 3.24 -6.01 -25.56
C PRO A 36 2.36 -5.17 -24.62
N LEU A 37 2.82 -4.83 -23.41
CA LEU A 37 2.05 -4.01 -22.51
C LEU A 37 1.79 -2.62 -23.09
N SER A 38 0.56 -2.13 -22.96
CA SER A 38 0.24 -0.75 -23.32
C SER A 38 1.15 0.24 -22.56
N LYS A 39 1.54 1.32 -23.22
CA LYS A 39 2.29 2.41 -22.59
C LYS A 39 1.46 3.14 -21.52
N LEU A 40 0.13 3.05 -21.55
CA LEU A 40 -0.76 3.58 -20.50
C LEU A 40 -0.48 2.94 -19.13
N VAL A 41 -0.11 1.66 -19.08
CA VAL A 41 0.22 0.95 -17.82
C VAL A 41 1.43 1.56 -17.12
N SER A 42 2.34 2.15 -17.88
CA SER A 42 3.58 2.74 -17.38
C SER A 42 3.64 4.26 -17.53
N ALA A 43 2.51 4.93 -17.79
CA ALA A 43 2.47 6.37 -18.05
C ALA A 43 3.49 6.82 -19.12
N GLY A 44 3.74 5.97 -20.11
CA GLY A 44 4.73 6.22 -21.19
C GLY A 44 6.19 5.91 -20.83
N LEU A 45 6.48 5.56 -19.57
CA LEU A 45 7.83 5.26 -19.10
C LEU A 45 8.41 3.97 -19.72
N PRO A 46 9.74 3.87 -19.83
CA PRO A 46 10.42 2.66 -20.28
C PRO A 46 10.43 1.54 -19.22
N THR A 47 9.82 1.77 -18.08
CA THR A 47 9.73 0.87 -16.93
C THR A 47 8.27 0.63 -16.56
N PHE A 48 7.98 -0.39 -15.78
CA PHE A 48 6.67 -0.60 -15.17
C PHE A 48 6.79 -1.34 -13.83
N ALA A 49 5.82 -1.13 -12.96
CA ALA A 49 5.72 -1.85 -11.70
C ALA A 49 5.01 -3.21 -11.91
N ALA A 50 5.62 -4.29 -11.45
CA ALA A 50 5.08 -5.64 -11.51
C ALA A 50 5.00 -6.28 -10.13
N ARG A 51 3.98 -7.10 -9.90
CA ARG A 51 3.80 -7.87 -8.66
C ARG A 51 3.20 -9.25 -8.97
N VAL A 52 3.59 -10.24 -8.19
CA VAL A 52 2.91 -11.54 -8.13
C VAL A 52 2.14 -11.59 -6.80
N PRO A 53 0.80 -11.57 -6.81
CA PRO A 53 0.01 -11.48 -5.58
C PRO A 53 0.09 -12.77 -4.74
N ALA A 54 0.02 -12.61 -3.39
CA ALA A 54 0.05 -13.74 -2.46
C ALA A 54 -1.29 -14.50 -2.39
N LYS A 55 -2.44 -13.82 -2.57
CA LYS A 55 -3.77 -14.46 -2.55
C LYS A 55 -3.90 -15.48 -3.68
N LYS A 56 -4.39 -16.68 -3.33
CA LYS A 56 -4.58 -17.77 -4.30
C LYS A 56 -5.61 -17.42 -5.36
N SER A 57 -6.75 -16.84 -4.97
CA SER A 57 -7.80 -16.39 -5.87
C SER A 57 -7.30 -15.44 -6.95
N ALA A 58 -6.47 -14.44 -6.58
CA ALA A 58 -5.87 -13.53 -7.52
C ALA A 58 -4.92 -14.22 -8.51
N ARG A 59 -4.13 -15.22 -8.04
CA ARG A 59 -3.26 -16.00 -8.93
C ARG A 59 -4.06 -16.93 -9.86
N ASP A 60 -5.15 -17.48 -9.37
CA ASP A 60 -6.03 -18.34 -10.19
C ASP A 60 -6.72 -17.51 -11.27
N LEU A 61 -7.19 -16.31 -10.92
CA LEU A 61 -7.73 -15.35 -11.90
C LEU A 61 -6.68 -15.00 -12.98
N LEU A 62 -5.44 -14.70 -12.58
CA LEU A 62 -4.36 -14.39 -13.53
C LEU A 62 -4.01 -15.58 -14.44
N ARG A 63 -4.06 -16.81 -13.91
CA ARG A 63 -3.85 -18.03 -14.73
C ARG A 63 -5.00 -18.24 -15.71
N ALA A 64 -6.24 -18.07 -15.26
CA ALA A 64 -7.42 -18.20 -16.11
C ALA A 64 -7.45 -17.13 -17.22
N ALA A 65 -7.09 -15.90 -16.89
CA ALA A 65 -7.00 -14.80 -17.86
C ALA A 65 -5.88 -15.01 -18.90
N GLY A 66 -4.79 -15.70 -18.53
CA GLY A 66 -3.65 -15.94 -19.41
C GLY A 66 -2.82 -14.70 -19.77
N ILE A 67 -3.18 -13.53 -19.27
CA ILE A 67 -2.57 -12.22 -19.52
C ILE A 67 -2.29 -11.49 -18.21
N PRO A 68 -1.34 -10.52 -18.19
CA PRO A 68 -1.18 -9.63 -17.05
C PRO A 68 -2.38 -8.69 -16.92
N VAL A 69 -2.75 -8.38 -15.68
CA VAL A 69 -3.88 -7.51 -15.34
C VAL A 69 -3.37 -6.26 -14.65
N ALA A 70 -3.81 -5.08 -15.09
CA ALA A 70 -3.58 -3.84 -14.36
C ALA A 70 -4.48 -3.81 -13.12
N GLY A 71 -3.88 -3.60 -11.94
CA GLY A 71 -4.56 -3.67 -10.64
C GLY A 71 -4.35 -2.41 -9.81
N PRO A 72 -5.06 -1.31 -10.06
CA PRO A 72 -5.10 -0.18 -9.14
C PRO A 72 -5.86 -0.55 -7.86
N SER A 73 -5.81 0.31 -6.83
CA SER A 73 -6.69 0.17 -5.68
C SER A 73 -8.15 0.35 -6.12
N ALA A 74 -9.05 -0.50 -5.59
CA ALA A 74 -10.45 -0.52 -5.99
C ALA A 74 -11.30 0.48 -5.18
N ASN A 75 -10.92 1.78 -5.26
CA ASN A 75 -11.56 2.91 -4.60
C ASN A 75 -11.49 4.16 -5.48
N ARG A 76 -12.28 5.18 -5.16
CA ARG A 76 -12.12 6.50 -5.79
C ARG A 76 -10.78 7.11 -5.40
N SER A 77 -10.13 7.79 -6.36
CA SER A 77 -8.81 8.40 -6.15
C SER A 77 -8.80 9.30 -4.91
N GLY A 78 -7.74 9.21 -4.13
CA GLY A 78 -7.54 9.99 -2.90
C GLY A 78 -8.26 9.46 -1.66
N ARG A 79 -9.22 8.54 -1.80
CA ARG A 79 -9.96 7.97 -0.67
C ARG A 79 -9.21 6.84 0.02
N ILE A 80 -9.74 6.40 1.19
CA ILE A 80 -9.21 5.27 1.95
C ILE A 80 -9.18 4.01 1.06
N SER A 81 -8.06 3.28 1.06
CA SER A 81 -7.96 2.02 0.31
C SER A 81 -8.88 0.95 0.88
N PRO A 82 -9.55 0.14 0.04
CA PRO A 82 -10.39 -0.95 0.51
C PRO A 82 -9.53 -2.13 1.00
N THR A 83 -9.96 -2.76 2.09
CA THR A 83 -9.38 -4.00 2.63
C THR A 83 -10.38 -5.14 2.70
N GLN A 84 -11.63 -4.90 2.31
CA GLN A 84 -12.74 -5.85 2.27
C GLN A 84 -13.60 -5.58 1.04
N ALA A 85 -14.32 -6.61 0.55
CA ALA A 85 -15.25 -6.47 -0.58
C ALA A 85 -16.33 -5.42 -0.33
N ALA A 86 -16.83 -5.31 0.91
CA ALA A 86 -17.82 -4.32 1.31
C ALA A 86 -17.33 -2.87 1.09
N HIS A 87 -16.03 -2.58 1.33
CA HIS A 87 -15.45 -1.25 1.06
C HIS A 87 -15.49 -0.92 -0.44
N VAL A 88 -15.18 -1.92 -1.30
CA VAL A 88 -15.25 -1.75 -2.76
C VAL A 88 -16.69 -1.49 -3.20
N ALA A 89 -17.64 -2.30 -2.72
CA ALA A 89 -19.05 -2.15 -3.04
C ALA A 89 -19.59 -0.78 -2.61
N SER A 90 -19.23 -0.32 -1.41
CA SER A 90 -19.66 0.97 -0.89
C SER A 90 -19.09 2.16 -1.67
N ASP A 91 -17.81 2.08 -2.13
CA ASP A 91 -17.16 3.23 -2.78
C ASP A 91 -17.37 3.25 -4.31
N LEU A 92 -17.36 2.11 -4.97
CA LEU A 92 -17.48 2.02 -6.43
C LEU A 92 -18.89 1.64 -6.91
N GLY A 93 -19.66 0.91 -6.12
CA GLY A 93 -21.03 0.49 -6.48
C GLY A 93 -21.09 -0.13 -7.87
N ASP A 94 -22.03 0.35 -8.69
CA ASP A 94 -22.27 -0.15 -10.05
C ASP A 94 -21.16 0.18 -11.07
N ARG A 95 -20.09 0.88 -10.66
CA ARG A 95 -18.94 1.16 -11.54
C ARG A 95 -18.06 -0.06 -11.78
N VAL A 96 -18.22 -1.11 -10.99
CA VAL A 96 -17.56 -2.41 -11.17
C VAL A 96 -18.60 -3.51 -11.35
N SER A 97 -18.43 -4.33 -12.38
CA SER A 97 -19.40 -5.38 -12.72
C SER A 97 -19.29 -6.60 -11.80
N ILE A 98 -18.10 -6.85 -11.23
CA ILE A 98 -17.84 -8.05 -10.42
C ILE A 98 -16.88 -7.66 -9.29
N ILE A 99 -17.17 -8.11 -8.08
CA ILE A 99 -16.28 -8.07 -6.91
C ILE A 99 -15.99 -9.51 -6.51
N LEU A 100 -14.72 -9.92 -6.64
CA LEU A 100 -14.27 -11.23 -6.17
C LEU A 100 -13.87 -11.10 -4.69
N ASP A 101 -14.72 -11.62 -3.82
CA ASP A 101 -14.47 -11.63 -2.38
C ASP A 101 -13.67 -12.87 -1.97
N ASP A 102 -12.48 -12.65 -1.39
CA ASP A 102 -11.62 -13.69 -0.79
C ASP A 102 -11.27 -13.30 0.66
N GLY A 103 -12.22 -12.67 1.34
CA GLY A 103 -12.09 -12.19 2.72
C GLY A 103 -11.16 -10.98 2.89
N PRO A 104 -10.97 -10.53 4.13
CA PRO A 104 -10.16 -9.36 4.45
C PRO A 104 -8.72 -9.47 3.98
N CYS A 105 -8.08 -8.32 3.72
CA CYS A 105 -6.67 -8.25 3.39
C CYS A 105 -5.82 -8.56 4.63
N ALA A 106 -4.96 -9.58 4.55
CA ALA A 106 -4.12 -9.97 5.68
C ALA A 106 -3.03 -8.95 6.05
N VAL A 107 -2.55 -8.18 5.08
CA VAL A 107 -1.48 -7.17 5.28
C VAL A 107 -2.05 -5.79 5.60
N GLY A 108 -3.20 -5.45 5.03
CA GLY A 108 -3.93 -4.20 5.27
C GLY A 108 -3.35 -2.94 4.60
N VAL A 109 -2.05 -2.91 4.32
CA VAL A 109 -1.41 -1.84 3.55
C VAL A 109 -0.98 -2.35 2.17
N GLU A 110 -0.73 -1.44 1.23
CA GLU A 110 -0.31 -1.80 -0.12
C GLU A 110 1.10 -2.40 -0.13
N SER A 111 1.44 -2.99 -1.27
CA SER A 111 2.78 -3.53 -1.52
C SER A 111 3.85 -2.45 -1.41
N THR A 112 5.02 -2.82 -0.90
CA THR A 112 6.24 -2.03 -1.06
C THR A 112 6.55 -1.87 -2.54
N VAL A 113 6.90 -0.67 -2.99
CA VAL A 113 7.36 -0.43 -4.35
C VAL A 113 8.86 -0.22 -4.31
N LEU A 114 9.59 -1.13 -4.93
CA LEU A 114 11.06 -1.14 -4.99
C LEU A 114 11.52 -0.91 -6.43
N ASP A 115 12.26 0.16 -6.65
CA ASP A 115 12.88 0.47 -7.92
C ASP A 115 14.18 -0.34 -8.08
N LEU A 116 14.25 -1.13 -9.15
CA LEU A 116 15.39 -1.96 -9.53
C LEU A 116 16.00 -1.54 -10.88
N THR A 117 15.65 -0.36 -11.37
CA THR A 117 16.10 0.13 -12.68
C THR A 117 17.43 0.85 -12.63
N GLY A 118 17.84 1.33 -11.46
CA GLY A 118 19.12 2.00 -11.21
C GLY A 118 20.19 1.06 -10.65
N GLY A 119 21.40 1.61 -10.41
CA GLY A 119 22.50 0.89 -9.78
C GLY A 119 22.27 0.58 -8.29
N THR A 120 21.40 1.35 -7.62
CA THR A 120 21.07 1.19 -6.21
C THR A 120 19.57 0.94 -6.05
N PRO A 121 19.16 -0.20 -5.44
CA PRO A 121 17.76 -0.45 -5.13
C PRO A 121 17.19 0.64 -4.24
N THR A 122 16.00 1.16 -4.58
CA THR A 122 15.40 2.28 -3.87
C THR A 122 13.92 1.99 -3.56
N ILE A 123 13.53 2.09 -2.29
CA ILE A 123 12.12 2.05 -1.90
C ILE A 123 11.46 3.35 -2.32
N LEU A 124 10.53 3.28 -3.28
CA LEU A 124 9.71 4.41 -3.71
C LEU A 124 8.47 4.60 -2.81
N ARG A 125 7.99 3.51 -2.24
CA ARG A 125 6.85 3.50 -1.31
C ARG A 125 7.01 2.37 -0.30
N PRO A 126 7.09 2.66 1.01
CA PRO A 126 7.06 1.63 2.03
C PRO A 126 5.70 0.90 2.02
N GLY A 127 5.68 -0.39 2.33
CA GLY A 127 4.49 -1.22 2.27
C GLY A 127 4.66 -2.57 2.97
N GLY A 128 3.97 -3.60 2.48
CA GLY A 128 3.87 -4.89 3.17
C GLY A 128 5.15 -5.73 3.25
N ALA A 129 6.19 -5.42 2.46
CA ALA A 129 7.55 -5.93 2.68
C ALA A 129 8.37 -4.84 3.35
N THR A 130 8.95 -5.13 4.51
CA THR A 130 9.68 -4.12 5.30
C THR A 130 11.06 -3.80 4.70
N GLN A 131 11.58 -2.63 5.01
CA GLN A 131 12.95 -2.25 4.62
C GLN A 131 13.96 -3.25 5.18
N GLU A 132 13.79 -3.65 6.43
CA GLU A 132 14.65 -4.60 7.14
C GLU A 132 14.70 -5.96 6.45
N ASP A 133 13.56 -6.50 6.00
CA ASP A 133 13.51 -7.78 5.28
C ASP A 133 14.24 -7.70 3.93
N ILE A 134 14.11 -6.57 3.25
CA ILE A 134 14.78 -6.34 1.97
C ILE A 134 16.28 -6.21 2.19
N GLU A 135 16.73 -5.41 3.15
CA GLU A 135 18.13 -5.23 3.52
C GLU A 135 18.78 -6.54 3.97
N ALA A 136 18.09 -7.31 4.82
CA ALA A 136 18.55 -8.64 5.23
C ALA A 136 18.71 -9.59 4.03
N THR A 137 17.80 -9.52 3.04
CA THR A 137 17.90 -10.32 1.82
C THR A 137 19.07 -9.85 0.96
N LEU A 138 19.36 -8.56 0.90
CA LEU A 138 20.44 -7.98 0.09
C LEU A 138 21.80 -8.09 0.76
N GLY A 139 21.84 -8.11 2.10
CA GLY A 139 23.07 -8.03 2.90
C GLY A 139 23.67 -6.61 2.93
N GLN A 140 22.89 -5.58 2.58
CA GLN A 140 23.31 -4.18 2.55
C GLN A 140 22.13 -3.24 2.75
N PRO A 141 22.36 -2.01 3.23
CA PRO A 141 21.34 -0.97 3.32
C PRO A 141 20.77 -0.62 1.93
N ILE A 142 19.51 -0.15 1.90
CA ILE A 142 18.86 0.33 0.68
C ILE A 142 18.44 1.79 0.83
N ALA A 143 18.36 2.48 -0.31
CA ALA A 143 17.86 3.84 -0.35
C ALA A 143 16.33 3.88 -0.18
N VAL A 144 15.84 4.96 0.43
CA VAL A 144 14.41 5.29 0.48
C VAL A 144 14.25 6.64 -0.22
N ALA A 145 13.35 6.70 -1.20
CA ALA A 145 13.08 7.94 -1.92
C ALA A 145 12.48 8.98 -0.98
N SER A 146 12.92 10.23 -1.11
CA SER A 146 12.29 11.35 -0.40
C SER A 146 10.91 11.63 -0.98
N SER A 147 9.96 12.04 -0.13
CA SER A 147 8.59 12.36 -0.53
C SER A 147 8.46 13.63 -1.39
N ASN A 148 9.56 14.32 -1.70
CA ASN A 148 9.61 15.63 -2.37
C ASN A 148 9.96 15.55 -3.87
N GLU A 149 9.86 14.39 -4.51
CA GLU A 149 10.08 14.34 -5.95
C GLU A 149 8.84 14.87 -6.71
N ASP A 150 9.05 15.91 -7.52
CA ASP A 150 8.02 16.60 -8.34
C ASP A 150 7.34 15.69 -9.41
N SER A 151 7.79 14.48 -9.57
CA SER A 151 7.21 13.50 -10.50
C SER A 151 6.95 12.18 -9.82
N PRO A 152 5.68 11.78 -9.64
CA PRO A 152 5.34 10.48 -9.06
C PRO A 152 5.81 9.34 -9.96
N LYS A 153 6.79 8.54 -9.49
CA LYS A 153 7.29 7.33 -10.18
C LYS A 153 6.45 6.09 -9.92
N SER A 154 5.48 6.18 -8.99
CA SER A 154 4.59 5.07 -8.67
C SER A 154 3.24 5.56 -8.13
N PRO A 155 2.17 4.72 -8.19
CA PRO A 155 0.88 5.03 -7.56
C PRO A 155 1.02 5.25 -6.04
N GLY A 156 0.26 6.22 -5.49
CA GLY A 156 0.27 6.53 -4.06
C GLY A 156 1.35 7.51 -3.62
N MET A 157 2.05 8.19 -4.54
CA MET A 157 3.02 9.24 -4.23
C MET A 157 2.40 10.65 -4.13
N LEU A 158 1.10 10.82 -4.37
CA LEU A 158 0.41 12.10 -4.19
C LEU A 158 0.46 12.54 -2.73
N LEU A 159 0.62 13.83 -2.48
CA LEU A 159 0.70 14.41 -1.12
C LEU A 159 -0.55 14.09 -0.30
N SER A 160 -1.76 14.30 -0.86
CA SER A 160 -3.01 13.89 -0.24
C SER A 160 -3.52 12.61 -0.89
N HIS A 161 -3.59 11.53 -0.12
CA HIS A 161 -4.06 10.21 -0.53
C HIS A 161 -4.53 9.41 0.69
N TYR A 162 -5.32 8.35 0.50
CA TYR A 162 -5.85 7.51 1.59
C TYR A 162 -6.75 8.27 2.58
N ALA A 163 -7.28 9.43 2.19
CA ALA A 163 -7.94 10.34 3.10
C ALA A 163 -9.38 9.92 3.41
N PRO A 164 -9.76 9.79 4.72
CA PRO A 164 -11.15 9.75 5.13
C PRO A 164 -11.83 11.09 4.80
N ARG A 165 -13.15 11.18 4.92
CA ARG A 165 -13.88 12.46 4.78
C ARG A 165 -13.53 13.42 5.91
N LEU A 166 -13.35 12.89 7.11
CA LEU A 166 -12.95 13.63 8.30
C LEU A 166 -11.48 14.04 8.27
N PRO A 167 -11.09 15.16 8.89
CA PRO A 167 -9.69 15.52 9.09
C PRO A 167 -9.01 14.52 10.03
N VAL A 168 -7.71 14.28 9.80
CA VAL A 168 -6.90 13.36 10.61
C VAL A 168 -5.83 14.14 11.36
N ARG A 169 -5.75 13.96 12.69
CA ARG A 169 -4.74 14.53 13.57
C ARG A 169 -3.80 13.42 14.07
N LEU A 170 -2.53 13.54 13.77
CA LEU A 170 -1.51 12.53 14.08
C LEU A 170 -0.84 12.77 15.43
N ASN A 171 -0.19 11.72 15.94
CA ASN A 171 0.59 11.73 17.17
C ASN A 171 -0.22 12.21 18.39
N ALA A 172 -1.49 11.86 18.41
CA ALA A 172 -2.39 12.23 19.49
C ALA A 172 -2.15 11.35 20.72
N THR A 173 -2.22 11.96 21.90
CA THR A 173 -2.22 11.25 23.19
C THR A 173 -3.62 10.92 23.67
N GLY A 174 -4.66 11.38 22.95
CA GLY A 174 -6.08 11.20 23.19
C GLY A 174 -6.92 12.05 22.23
N PRO A 175 -8.25 11.89 22.21
CA PRO A 175 -9.13 12.70 21.37
C PRO A 175 -9.32 14.11 21.96
N ASN A 176 -9.61 15.09 21.11
CA ASN A 176 -10.29 16.31 21.50
C ASN A 176 -11.82 16.09 21.47
N ASP A 177 -12.59 17.06 21.97
CA ASP A 177 -14.05 16.99 21.95
C ASP A 177 -14.58 16.77 20.52
N GLY A 178 -15.35 15.70 20.35
CA GLY A 178 -15.93 15.34 19.06
C GLY A 178 -14.99 14.63 18.07
N GLU A 179 -13.76 14.30 18.44
CA GLU A 179 -12.88 13.43 17.64
C GLU A 179 -13.05 11.95 18.03
N ALA A 180 -13.05 11.06 17.03
CA ALA A 180 -12.79 9.64 17.24
C ALA A 180 -11.32 9.42 17.56
N TYR A 181 -10.98 8.47 18.44
CA TYR A 181 -9.60 8.16 18.76
C TYR A 181 -9.20 6.76 18.26
N LEU A 182 -8.25 6.73 17.34
CA LEU A 182 -7.62 5.51 16.85
C LEU A 182 -6.31 5.28 17.63
N GLY A 183 -6.37 4.38 18.59
CA GLY A 183 -5.27 4.04 19.49
C GLY A 183 -4.26 3.07 18.90
N PHE A 184 -3.13 2.93 19.59
CA PHE A 184 -2.11 1.91 19.38
C PHE A 184 -1.43 1.57 20.71
N GLY A 185 -1.07 0.29 20.93
CA GLY A 185 -0.47 -0.17 22.18
C GLY A 185 -1.37 0.12 23.39
N GLY A 186 -0.77 0.67 24.44
CA GLY A 186 -1.45 1.00 25.69
C GLY A 186 -2.35 2.24 25.66
N SER A 187 -2.78 2.74 24.51
CA SER A 187 -3.70 3.88 24.40
C SER A 187 -5.00 3.62 25.14
N THR A 188 -5.40 4.55 26.02
CA THR A 188 -6.66 4.49 26.79
C THR A 188 -7.74 5.37 26.16
N GLY A 189 -9.02 4.98 26.29
CA GLY A 189 -10.14 5.76 25.77
C GLY A 189 -10.25 5.79 24.24
N ALA A 190 -9.61 4.86 23.54
CA ALA A 190 -9.72 4.74 22.09
C ALA A 190 -11.04 4.05 21.71
N GLU A 191 -11.75 4.60 20.72
CA GLU A 191 -12.92 3.95 20.09
C GLU A 191 -12.49 2.67 19.37
N MET A 192 -11.32 2.71 18.75
CA MET A 192 -10.67 1.56 18.13
C MET A 192 -9.18 1.59 18.40
N ASN A 193 -8.55 0.42 18.52
CA ASN A 193 -7.11 0.30 18.74
C ASN A 193 -6.49 -0.59 17.68
N LEU A 194 -5.54 -0.06 16.91
CA LEU A 194 -4.87 -0.77 15.81
C LEU A 194 -4.23 -2.08 16.26
N SER A 195 -3.62 -2.09 17.45
CA SER A 195 -3.15 -3.27 18.17
C SER A 195 -2.93 -2.92 19.63
N VAL A 196 -3.68 -3.51 20.53
CA VAL A 196 -3.54 -3.30 21.99
C VAL A 196 -2.16 -3.75 22.48
N ARG A 197 -1.57 -4.75 21.82
CA ARG A 197 -0.24 -5.29 22.17
C ARG A 197 0.91 -4.53 21.53
N GLY A 198 0.64 -3.54 20.70
CA GLY A 198 1.67 -2.81 19.94
C GLY A 198 2.27 -3.61 18.78
N ASP A 199 1.56 -4.63 18.27
CA ASP A 199 1.99 -5.42 17.12
C ASP A 199 1.75 -4.64 15.82
N LEU A 200 2.83 -4.33 15.10
CA LEU A 200 2.77 -3.56 13.86
C LEU A 200 2.14 -4.33 12.69
N THR A 201 2.16 -5.67 12.72
CA THR A 201 1.51 -6.50 11.69
C THR A 201 -0.01 -6.43 11.86
N GLU A 202 -0.50 -6.58 13.10
CA GLU A 202 -1.90 -6.39 13.46
C GLU A 202 -2.36 -4.97 13.14
N ALA A 203 -1.56 -3.97 13.50
CA ALA A 203 -1.86 -2.57 13.24
C ALA A 203 -1.97 -2.25 11.75
N ALA A 204 -1.08 -2.78 10.93
CA ALA A 204 -1.14 -2.61 9.47
C ALA A 204 -2.40 -3.27 8.88
N ALA A 205 -2.75 -4.47 9.34
CA ALA A 205 -3.95 -5.19 8.88
C ALA A 205 -5.24 -4.42 9.21
N ASN A 206 -5.28 -3.73 10.34
CA ASN A 206 -6.45 -3.00 10.83
C ASN A 206 -6.57 -1.57 10.30
N LEU A 207 -5.47 -0.95 9.83
CA LEU A 207 -5.39 0.48 9.55
C LEU A 207 -6.56 1.02 8.72
N PHE A 208 -6.72 0.52 7.50
CA PHE A 208 -7.76 1.05 6.60
C PHE A 208 -9.16 0.60 7.01
N ALA A 209 -9.32 -0.60 7.56
CA ALA A 209 -10.62 -1.06 8.06
C ALA A 209 -11.13 -0.11 9.15
N PHE A 210 -10.29 0.24 10.11
CA PHE A 210 -10.68 1.14 11.21
C PHE A 210 -10.84 2.60 10.74
N LEU A 211 -10.02 3.06 9.79
CA LEU A 211 -10.24 4.38 9.19
C LEU A 211 -11.59 4.46 8.43
N HIS A 212 -12.02 3.39 7.75
CA HIS A 212 -13.36 3.33 7.15
C HIS A 212 -14.46 3.39 8.20
N GLU A 213 -14.31 2.71 9.32
CA GLU A 213 -15.30 2.65 10.39
C GLU A 213 -15.39 3.97 11.16
N LEU A 214 -14.25 4.63 11.42
CA LEU A 214 -14.19 5.91 12.09
C LEU A 214 -14.54 7.11 11.19
N ASP A 215 -14.61 6.94 9.85
CA ASP A 215 -15.04 8.00 8.93
C ASP A 215 -16.57 8.20 8.95
N ASP A 216 -17.12 8.39 10.14
CA ASP A 216 -18.54 8.51 10.46
C ASP A 216 -18.90 9.98 10.76
N PRO A 217 -20.02 10.53 10.23
CA PRO A 217 -20.41 11.92 10.42
C PRO A 217 -20.77 12.30 11.88
N ARG A 218 -20.87 11.34 12.79
CA ARG A 218 -21.00 11.64 14.25
C ARG A 218 -19.74 12.29 14.84
N TRP A 219 -18.59 12.19 14.15
CA TRP A 219 -17.34 12.78 14.57
C TRP A 219 -16.96 14.00 13.72
N PHE A 220 -16.14 14.88 14.28
CA PHE A 220 -15.60 16.04 13.59
C PHE A 220 -14.17 15.82 13.07
N GLY A 221 -13.50 14.75 13.52
CA GLY A 221 -12.15 14.38 13.14
C GLY A 221 -11.75 13.02 13.68
N ILE A 222 -10.59 12.55 13.24
CA ILE A 222 -9.96 11.30 13.72
C ILE A 222 -8.60 11.65 14.31
N ALA A 223 -8.46 11.48 15.63
CA ALA A 223 -7.18 11.54 16.32
C ALA A 223 -6.49 10.17 16.23
N VAL A 224 -5.21 10.12 15.90
CA VAL A 224 -4.46 8.87 15.74
C VAL A 224 -3.25 8.88 16.67
N ALA A 225 -3.08 7.83 17.46
CA ALA A 225 -1.93 7.62 18.33
C ALA A 225 -0.61 7.57 17.55
N ALA A 226 0.50 7.86 18.21
CA ALA A 226 1.84 7.73 17.62
C ALA A 226 2.14 6.25 17.31
N ILE A 227 2.67 5.98 16.13
CA ILE A 227 3.10 4.66 15.66
C ILE A 227 4.64 4.66 15.51
N PRO A 228 5.37 3.62 15.96
CA PRO A 228 6.82 3.53 15.77
C PRO A 228 7.25 3.60 14.29
N GLU A 229 8.37 4.28 14.01
CA GLU A 229 8.96 4.41 12.66
C GLU A 229 9.90 3.25 12.32
N GLU A 230 9.43 2.01 12.53
CA GLU A 230 10.18 0.79 12.25
C GLU A 230 9.30 -0.26 11.58
N GLY A 231 9.85 -1.20 10.87
CA GLY A 231 9.13 -2.28 10.22
C GLY A 231 7.92 -1.78 9.41
N LEU A 232 6.76 -2.39 9.65
CA LEU A 232 5.48 -1.97 9.04
C LEU A 232 5.01 -0.60 9.52
N GLY A 233 5.50 -0.09 10.65
CA GLY A 233 5.16 1.23 11.16
C GLY A 233 5.52 2.35 10.18
N ARG A 234 6.61 2.22 9.41
CA ARG A 234 6.95 3.17 8.32
C ARG A 234 5.86 3.24 7.25
N ALA A 235 5.29 2.07 6.88
CA ALA A 235 4.21 2.03 5.92
C ALA A 235 2.91 2.63 6.48
N ILE A 236 2.58 2.32 7.73
CA ILE A 236 1.42 2.89 8.44
C ILE A 236 1.54 4.41 8.49
N ASN A 237 2.67 4.93 8.95
CA ASN A 237 2.93 6.36 9.07
C ASN A 237 2.94 7.10 7.72
N ASP A 238 3.46 6.48 6.65
CA ASP A 238 3.35 7.05 5.30
C ASP A 238 1.88 7.24 4.90
N ARG A 239 1.01 6.24 5.14
CA ARG A 239 -0.43 6.32 4.83
C ARG A 239 -1.12 7.38 5.69
N LEU A 240 -0.83 7.42 6.97
CA LEU A 240 -1.41 8.39 7.90
C LEU A 240 -0.99 9.82 7.58
N ARG A 241 0.28 10.08 7.26
CA ARG A 241 0.74 11.40 6.81
C ARG A 241 0.02 11.88 5.56
N ARG A 242 -0.21 10.99 4.58
CA ARG A 242 -0.95 11.32 3.35
C ARG A 242 -2.45 11.49 3.61
N ALA A 243 -3.03 10.72 4.55
CA ALA A 243 -4.42 10.87 4.96
C ALA A 243 -4.68 12.20 5.69
N ALA A 244 -3.69 12.68 6.45
CA ALA A 244 -3.74 13.93 7.18
C ALA A 244 -3.34 15.16 6.35
N ALA A 245 -2.78 14.99 5.15
CA ALA A 245 -2.33 16.10 4.32
C ALA A 245 -3.51 16.98 3.86
N PRO A 246 -3.31 18.30 3.73
CA PRO A 246 -4.32 19.21 3.22
C PRO A 246 -4.85 18.74 1.86
N ARG A 247 -6.15 18.83 1.67
CA ARG A 247 -6.82 18.55 0.40
C ARG A 247 -6.78 19.84 -0.40
N GLY A 248 -6.13 19.80 -1.57
CA GLY A 248 -6.21 20.91 -2.52
C GLY A 248 -7.61 21.04 -3.13
#